data_e1dd27adc214535274a1736bd31f4ba9
#
_entry.id   e1dd27adc214535274a1736bd31f4ba9
#
_cell.length_a   1.000
_cell.length_b   1.000
_cell.length_c   1.000
_cell.angle_alpha   90.00
_cell.angle_beta   90.00
_cell.angle_gamma   90.00
#
_symmetry.space_group_name_H-M   'P 1'
#
loop_
_entity.id
_entity.type
_entity.pdbx_description
1 polymer ?
#
loop_
_entity_poly.entity_id
_entity_poly.type
_entity_poly.pdbx_seq_one_letter_code
_entity_poly.pdbx_strand_id
1 'polypeptide(L)'
;MNATPGTTPASGRSLRVQAHNAQWVDLSSVTLLAGLDPTVDPAALRAALRRLHDVDPTAPILCRVAPDPLRWVPVPPEEIDAWLEELVVDVRGTAKEDAEDVVERLLREADPMVPFRLHVHDDHHAWQLSHVLGDGVYANRHVIAELVRCAATGEVPVGLARGPHRPRLLAKAVWRTLLRRPRVATWREAVSRLRSAPPSSAPQRAPAERQISLSVVSRTSAPGVRDEVRRWRDSHAADTSVAVATMAAVRAALGAEGAVPPGTDTVVLFDGRRYLPPGTHVVGNFSAALRLRPGNATDPQLMARQMRRDAALGLPLVSLLVATAGQALTRFRRAAKGGSGSVVLTHLGALTEVRELPWRAPEGEQRVIQAPAPSPVVSMTAAISEWHDRLLLTVSFDSRRVHRAAVTRALERVLADPAAFLPGTGTGA
;
A
#
# COMPACT_ATOMS: atom_id res chain seq x y z
N MET A 1 44.43 24.09 26.04
CA MET A 1 44.37 22.96 25.07
C MET A 1 43.41 21.93 25.64
N ASN A 2 42.15 22.02 25.30
CA ASN A 2 41.11 21.07 25.70
C ASN A 2 40.79 20.22 24.46
N ALA A 3 41.18 18.96 24.49
CA ALA A 3 40.88 17.97 23.50
C ALA A 3 39.39 17.62 23.60
N THR A 4 38.64 17.88 22.53
CA THR A 4 37.27 17.41 22.32
C THR A 4 37.30 15.87 22.26
N PRO A 5 36.45 15.13 22.98
CA PRO A 5 36.40 13.69 22.84
C PRO A 5 35.85 13.32 21.46
N GLY A 6 36.66 12.65 20.67
CA GLY A 6 36.28 12.07 19.40
C GLY A 6 35.13 11.10 19.57
N THR A 7 33.97 11.41 19.00
CA THR A 7 32.88 10.49 18.82
C THR A 7 33.32 9.42 17.81
N THR A 8 33.72 8.28 18.30
CA THR A 8 33.88 7.06 17.50
C THR A 8 32.55 6.76 16.83
N PRO A 9 32.46 6.62 15.49
CA PRO A 9 31.23 6.26 14.84
C PRO A 9 30.80 4.89 15.37
N ALA A 10 29.61 4.84 15.93
CA ALA A 10 29.03 3.61 16.45
C ALA A 10 28.96 2.60 15.29
N SER A 11 29.78 1.56 15.36
CA SER A 11 29.76 0.40 14.46
C SER A 11 28.31 -0.09 14.34
N GLY A 12 27.79 -0.10 13.11
CA GLY A 12 26.39 -0.18 12.76
C GLY A 12 25.63 -1.35 13.38
N ARG A 13 25.02 -1.11 14.52
CA ARG A 13 24.18 -2.09 15.21
C ARG A 13 22.92 -2.32 14.39
N SER A 14 22.77 -3.50 13.79
CA SER A 14 21.56 -3.89 13.05
C SER A 14 20.32 -3.76 13.94
N LEU A 15 19.23 -3.30 13.36
CA LEU A 15 18.02 -2.96 14.08
C LEU A 15 16.87 -3.89 13.66
N ARG A 16 16.18 -4.45 14.64
CA ARG A 16 15.08 -5.36 14.35
C ARG A 16 13.94 -4.65 13.63
N VAL A 17 13.44 -5.23 12.53
CA VAL A 17 12.21 -4.78 11.90
C VAL A 17 11.05 -5.00 12.86
N GLN A 18 10.16 -4.03 12.95
CA GLN A 18 8.98 -4.15 13.81
C GLN A 18 8.10 -5.31 13.35
N ALA A 19 7.62 -6.13 14.27
CA ALA A 19 6.91 -7.36 13.93
C ALA A 19 5.64 -7.14 13.07
N HIS A 20 4.95 -6.01 13.23
CA HIS A 20 3.80 -5.68 12.39
C HIS A 20 4.19 -5.24 10.96
N ASN A 21 5.44 -4.79 10.72
CA ASN A 21 5.97 -4.55 9.38
C ASN A 21 6.50 -5.84 8.75
N ALA A 22 7.06 -6.73 9.55
CA ALA A 22 7.67 -7.96 9.08
C ALA A 22 6.70 -8.90 8.33
N GLN A 23 5.40 -8.82 8.58
CA GLN A 23 4.38 -9.59 7.87
C GLN A 23 4.21 -9.18 6.39
N TRP A 24 4.74 -8.02 6.01
CA TRP A 24 4.60 -7.44 4.69
C TRP A 24 5.88 -7.54 3.84
N VAL A 25 6.89 -8.29 4.31
CA VAL A 25 8.21 -8.36 3.66
C VAL A 25 8.16 -8.86 2.22
N ASP A 26 7.25 -9.79 1.91
CA ASP A 26 7.12 -10.36 0.56
C ASP A 26 6.20 -9.52 -0.35
N LEU A 27 5.79 -8.33 0.09
CA LEU A 27 4.91 -7.46 -0.68
C LEU A 27 5.62 -6.16 -1.03
N SER A 28 5.43 -5.75 -2.28
CA SER A 28 5.92 -4.48 -2.82
C SER A 28 4.80 -3.69 -3.46
N SER A 29 5.03 -2.43 -3.67
CA SER A 29 4.18 -1.57 -4.49
C SER A 29 5.03 -0.74 -5.43
N VAL A 30 4.44 -0.35 -6.55
CA VAL A 30 5.04 0.62 -7.46
C VAL A 30 4.12 1.83 -7.56
N THR A 31 4.68 3.02 -7.38
CA THR A 31 4.04 4.29 -7.71
C THR A 31 4.79 4.90 -8.88
N LEU A 32 4.12 5.10 -10.01
CA LEU A 32 4.67 5.77 -11.17
C LEU A 32 4.10 7.18 -11.25
N LEU A 33 4.98 8.16 -11.45
CA LEU A 33 4.65 9.59 -11.61
C LEU A 33 5.22 10.07 -12.94
N ALA A 34 4.36 10.41 -13.91
CA ALA A 34 4.79 10.96 -15.19
C ALA A 34 4.47 12.46 -15.27
N GLY A 35 5.43 13.23 -15.73
CA GLY A 35 5.31 14.68 -15.92
C GLY A 35 5.89 15.52 -14.79
N LEU A 36 6.75 14.96 -13.92
CA LEU A 36 7.51 15.72 -12.93
C LEU A 36 8.53 16.66 -13.59
N ASP A 37 8.98 17.68 -12.83
CA ASP A 37 10.04 18.59 -13.25
C ASP A 37 11.36 17.82 -13.43
N PRO A 38 12.06 18.00 -14.56
CA PRO A 38 13.31 17.31 -14.83
C PRO A 38 14.48 17.70 -13.91
N THR A 39 14.33 18.76 -13.08
CA THR A 39 15.32 19.12 -12.05
C THR A 39 15.34 18.11 -10.89
N VAL A 40 14.29 17.28 -10.75
CA VAL A 40 14.26 16.14 -9.84
C VAL A 40 14.96 14.96 -10.51
N ASP A 41 16.25 15.11 -10.76
CA ASP A 41 17.07 14.15 -11.45
C ASP A 41 17.73 13.12 -10.50
N PRO A 42 18.33 12.04 -11.03
CA PRO A 42 19.00 11.02 -10.20
C PRO A 42 20.08 11.58 -9.29
N ALA A 43 20.85 12.60 -9.74
CA ALA A 43 21.92 13.19 -8.95
C ALA A 43 21.38 13.97 -7.75
N ALA A 44 20.34 14.77 -7.96
CA ALA A 44 19.65 15.52 -6.90
C ALA A 44 19.02 14.57 -5.85
N LEU A 45 18.41 13.48 -6.31
CA LEU A 45 17.79 12.48 -5.43
C LEU A 45 18.84 11.71 -4.61
N ARG A 46 19.95 11.28 -5.22
CA ARG A 46 21.06 10.66 -4.50
C ARG A 46 21.69 11.62 -3.49
N ALA A 47 21.85 12.89 -3.86
CA ALA A 47 22.38 13.91 -2.96
C ALA A 47 21.45 14.13 -1.74
N ALA A 48 20.12 14.11 -1.91
CA ALA A 48 19.17 14.18 -0.81
C ALA A 48 19.29 12.96 0.15
N LEU A 49 19.40 11.75 -0.40
CA LEU A 49 19.62 10.54 0.40
C LEU A 49 20.98 10.54 1.08
N ARG A 50 22.03 11.07 0.45
CA ARG A 50 23.35 11.22 1.05
C ARG A 50 23.28 12.14 2.27
N ARG A 51 22.63 13.29 2.15
CA ARG A 51 22.41 14.21 3.28
C ARG A 51 21.63 13.54 4.43
N LEU A 52 20.65 12.68 4.10
CA LEU A 52 19.96 11.90 5.12
C LEU A 52 20.91 10.93 5.83
N HIS A 53 21.78 10.24 5.07
CA HIS A 53 22.76 9.32 5.65
C HIS A 53 23.72 10.04 6.62
N ASP A 54 24.14 11.26 6.28
CA ASP A 54 25.06 12.06 7.13
C ASP A 54 24.40 12.43 8.48
N VAL A 55 23.05 12.55 8.50
CA VAL A 55 22.28 12.89 9.71
C VAL A 55 21.82 11.63 10.47
N ASP A 56 21.35 10.61 9.74
CA ASP A 56 20.82 9.35 10.30
C ASP A 56 21.17 8.15 9.40
N PRO A 57 22.39 7.57 9.57
CA PRO A 57 22.78 6.39 8.78
C PRO A 57 21.93 5.14 9.08
N THR A 58 21.06 5.22 10.10
CA THR A 58 20.16 4.11 10.48
C THR A 58 18.73 4.28 9.93
N ALA A 59 18.49 5.32 9.12
CA ALA A 59 17.18 5.52 8.48
C ALA A 59 16.78 4.29 7.67
N PRO A 60 15.59 3.70 7.89
CA PRO A 60 15.20 2.43 7.26
C PRO A 60 15.30 2.43 5.73
N ILE A 61 15.07 3.59 5.12
CA ILE A 61 15.14 3.76 3.65
C ILE A 61 16.56 3.58 3.09
N LEU A 62 17.59 3.80 3.91
CA LEU A 62 19.00 3.67 3.56
C LEU A 62 19.59 2.30 3.94
N CYS A 63 18.87 1.50 4.73
CA CYS A 63 19.35 0.22 5.21
C CYS A 63 19.11 -0.89 4.18
N ARG A 64 19.95 -1.93 4.22
CA ARG A 64 19.61 -3.23 3.64
C ARG A 64 18.69 -3.99 4.59
N VAL A 65 17.88 -4.89 4.07
CA VAL A 65 17.05 -5.78 4.88
C VAL A 65 17.71 -7.15 4.95
N ALA A 66 18.02 -7.62 6.17
CA ALA A 66 18.51 -8.98 6.37
C ALA A 66 17.34 -9.91 6.72
N PRO A 67 17.25 -11.13 6.13
CA PRO A 67 16.04 -11.95 6.21
C PRO A 67 15.86 -12.68 7.55
N ASP A 68 16.92 -13.14 8.21
CA ASP A 68 16.81 -13.99 9.40
C ASP A 68 17.81 -13.67 10.51
N PRO A 69 17.36 -13.09 11.62
CA PRO A 69 16.04 -12.48 11.84
C PRO A 69 15.89 -11.20 11.02
N LEU A 70 14.68 -10.84 10.60
CA LEU A 70 14.43 -9.67 9.78
C LEU A 70 14.94 -8.39 10.48
N ARG A 71 15.93 -7.74 9.88
CA ARG A 71 16.63 -6.59 10.44
C ARG A 71 16.93 -5.54 9.39
N TRP A 72 16.96 -4.30 9.83
CA TRP A 72 17.59 -3.20 9.11
C TRP A 72 19.08 -3.22 9.38
N VAL A 73 19.89 -3.32 8.34
CA VAL A 73 21.35 -3.31 8.40
C VAL A 73 21.82 -2.01 7.78
N PRO A 74 22.33 -1.07 8.59
CA PRO A 74 22.90 0.17 8.07
C PRO A 74 24.02 -0.12 7.07
N VAL A 75 24.08 0.68 6.02
CA VAL A 75 25.15 0.60 5.01
C VAL A 75 26.35 1.38 5.52
N PRO A 76 27.56 0.81 5.45
CA PRO A 76 28.78 1.50 5.85
C PRO A 76 29.02 2.78 5.02
N PRO A 77 29.65 3.81 5.61
CA PRO A 77 29.93 5.06 4.90
C PRO A 77 30.71 4.90 3.59
N GLU A 78 31.61 3.91 3.54
CA GLU A 78 32.42 3.58 2.35
C GLU A 78 31.63 2.92 1.22
N GLU A 79 30.47 2.31 1.53
CA GLU A 79 29.61 1.64 0.56
C GLU A 79 28.41 2.51 0.15
N ILE A 80 28.18 3.66 0.80
CA ILE A 80 26.89 4.38 0.65
C ILE A 80 26.69 4.88 -0.78
N ASP A 81 27.72 5.38 -1.46
CA ASP A 81 27.56 5.93 -2.80
C ASP A 81 27.15 4.83 -3.80
N ALA A 82 27.77 3.65 -3.75
CA ALA A 82 27.39 2.50 -4.55
C ALA A 82 25.94 2.04 -4.22
N TRP A 83 25.57 2.07 -2.96
CA TRP A 83 24.20 1.74 -2.53
C TRP A 83 23.17 2.74 -3.05
N LEU A 84 23.50 4.04 -3.03
CA LEU A 84 22.62 5.07 -3.58
C LEU A 84 22.44 4.94 -5.10
N GLU A 85 23.46 4.48 -5.82
CA GLU A 85 23.32 4.14 -7.25
C GLU A 85 22.40 2.96 -7.49
N GLU A 86 22.40 1.97 -6.59
CA GLU A 86 21.46 0.84 -6.64
C GLU A 86 20.03 1.26 -6.31
N LEU A 87 19.84 2.20 -5.37
CA LEU A 87 18.52 2.70 -4.95
C LEU A 87 17.90 3.66 -5.96
N VAL A 88 18.71 4.50 -6.61
CA VAL A 88 18.24 5.50 -7.60
C VAL A 88 18.89 5.18 -8.94
N VAL A 89 18.16 4.49 -9.78
CA VAL A 89 18.61 3.98 -11.07
C VAL A 89 18.27 4.99 -12.15
N ASP A 90 19.28 5.47 -12.87
CA ASP A 90 19.09 6.31 -14.05
C ASP A 90 18.89 5.44 -15.28
N VAL A 91 17.68 5.48 -15.84
CA VAL A 91 17.31 4.74 -17.05
C VAL A 91 16.89 5.66 -18.19
N ARG A 92 17.26 6.93 -18.11
CA ARG A 92 17.03 7.90 -19.18
C ARG A 92 17.79 7.50 -20.44
N GLY A 93 17.22 7.83 -21.60
CA GLY A 93 17.80 7.46 -22.90
C GLY A 93 17.63 5.98 -23.28
N THR A 94 16.92 5.18 -22.45
CA THR A 94 16.53 3.81 -22.83
C THR A 94 15.28 3.82 -23.71
N ALA A 95 14.99 2.68 -24.36
CA ALA A 95 13.77 2.55 -25.18
C ALA A 95 12.53 2.87 -24.35
N LYS A 96 11.60 3.65 -24.94
CA LYS A 96 10.34 4.01 -24.28
C LYS A 96 9.49 2.76 -24.08
N GLU A 97 9.10 2.52 -22.84
CA GLU A 97 8.23 1.42 -22.40
C GLU A 97 6.86 2.00 -21.98
N ASP A 98 5.77 1.26 -22.18
CA ASP A 98 4.47 1.70 -21.67
C ASP A 98 4.49 1.72 -20.13
N ALA A 99 3.80 2.68 -19.56
CA ALA A 99 3.80 2.88 -18.10
C ALA A 99 3.23 1.68 -17.31
N GLU A 100 2.24 0.95 -17.86
CA GLU A 100 1.73 -0.26 -17.24
C GLU A 100 2.77 -1.39 -17.31
N ASP A 101 3.51 -1.52 -18.42
CA ASP A 101 4.55 -2.52 -18.60
C ASP A 101 5.74 -2.26 -17.66
N VAL A 102 6.16 -0.99 -17.50
CA VAL A 102 7.16 -0.59 -16.49
C VAL A 102 6.71 -1.04 -15.09
N VAL A 103 5.46 -0.74 -14.72
CA VAL A 103 4.93 -1.11 -13.41
C VAL A 103 4.87 -2.63 -13.24
N GLU A 104 4.41 -3.37 -14.25
CA GLU A 104 4.39 -4.84 -14.22
C GLU A 104 5.79 -5.44 -14.06
N ARG A 105 6.76 -4.93 -14.82
CA ARG A 105 8.16 -5.37 -14.75
C ARG A 105 8.74 -5.11 -13.36
N LEU A 106 8.62 -3.89 -12.84
CA LEU A 106 9.16 -3.52 -11.53
C LEU A 106 8.52 -4.31 -10.39
N LEU A 107 7.21 -4.57 -10.43
CA LEU A 107 6.56 -5.42 -9.43
C LEU A 107 7.04 -6.88 -9.49
N ARG A 108 7.37 -7.38 -10.68
CA ARG A 108 7.88 -8.73 -10.88
C ARG A 108 9.34 -8.88 -10.42
N GLU A 109 10.14 -7.84 -10.64
CA GLU A 109 11.57 -7.77 -10.29
C GLU A 109 11.80 -7.29 -8.85
N ALA A 110 10.74 -7.04 -8.07
CA ALA A 110 10.85 -6.51 -6.73
C ALA A 110 11.66 -7.45 -5.82
N ASP A 111 12.77 -6.93 -5.30
CA ASP A 111 13.53 -7.58 -4.25
C ASP A 111 12.99 -7.13 -2.89
N PRO A 112 12.38 -8.01 -2.09
CA PRO A 112 11.84 -7.64 -0.78
C PRO A 112 12.93 -7.22 0.22
N MET A 113 14.20 -7.51 -0.06
CA MET A 113 15.33 -7.14 0.79
C MET A 113 15.85 -5.73 0.51
N VAL A 114 15.39 -5.10 -0.56
CA VAL A 114 15.68 -3.69 -0.89
C VAL A 114 14.48 -2.83 -0.44
N PRO A 115 14.68 -1.83 0.44
CA PRO A 115 13.56 -1.06 0.99
C PRO A 115 12.82 -0.26 -0.07
N PHE A 116 13.54 0.32 -1.04
CA PHE A 116 12.96 0.96 -2.20
C PHE A 116 13.95 0.99 -3.36
N ARG A 117 13.42 1.12 -4.58
CA ARG A 117 14.16 1.53 -5.77
C ARG A 117 13.38 2.61 -6.49
N LEU A 118 14.11 3.55 -7.04
CA LEU A 118 13.56 4.59 -7.90
C LEU A 118 14.20 4.49 -9.27
N HIS A 119 13.41 4.27 -10.29
CA HIS A 119 13.83 4.29 -11.68
C HIS A 119 13.42 5.63 -12.29
N VAL A 120 14.41 6.41 -12.71
CA VAL A 120 14.21 7.73 -13.33
C VAL A 120 14.32 7.58 -14.84
N HIS A 121 13.20 7.72 -15.54
CA HIS A 121 13.08 7.75 -16.99
C HIS A 121 13.03 9.19 -17.52
N ASP A 122 13.01 9.37 -18.83
CA ASP A 122 12.96 10.69 -19.46
C ASP A 122 11.65 11.44 -19.17
N ASP A 123 10.54 10.72 -19.03
CA ASP A 123 9.19 11.28 -18.88
C ASP A 123 8.45 10.83 -17.60
N HIS A 124 9.04 9.93 -16.81
CA HIS A 124 8.42 9.45 -15.58
C HIS A 124 9.41 8.93 -14.54
N HIS A 125 8.96 8.91 -13.29
CA HIS A 125 9.65 8.33 -12.15
C HIS A 125 8.84 7.11 -11.65
N ALA A 126 9.47 5.96 -11.55
CA ALA A 126 8.83 4.74 -11.03
C ALA A 126 9.45 4.33 -9.69
N TRP A 127 8.66 4.48 -8.64
CA TRP A 127 9.01 4.23 -7.24
C TRP A 127 8.57 2.83 -6.84
N GLN A 128 9.51 1.91 -6.71
CA GLN A 128 9.26 0.57 -6.19
C GLN A 128 9.55 0.57 -4.68
N LEU A 129 8.58 0.21 -3.85
CA LEU A 129 8.70 0.23 -2.40
C LEU A 129 8.34 -1.12 -1.81
N SER A 130 9.19 -1.62 -0.92
CA SER A 130 8.87 -2.78 -0.09
C SER A 130 7.88 -2.39 1.01
N HIS A 131 6.82 -3.15 1.20
CA HIS A 131 5.86 -2.90 2.28
C HIS A 131 6.44 -3.10 3.69
N VAL A 132 7.65 -3.65 3.82
CA VAL A 132 8.37 -3.65 5.09
C VAL A 132 8.75 -2.23 5.53
N LEU A 133 8.97 -1.33 4.56
CA LEU A 133 9.26 0.08 4.81
C LEU A 133 8.01 0.83 5.28
N GLY A 134 6.86 0.57 4.63
CA GLY A 134 5.61 1.22 4.99
C GLY A 134 4.44 0.90 4.06
N ASP A 135 3.28 1.42 4.40
CA ASP A 135 2.07 1.36 3.55
C ASP A 135 2.00 2.53 2.56
N GLY A 136 0.97 2.54 1.71
CA GLY A 136 0.80 3.55 0.68
C GLY A 136 0.71 4.98 1.24
N VAL A 137 0.18 5.20 2.44
CA VAL A 137 0.16 6.51 3.09
C VAL A 137 1.59 6.94 3.44
N TYR A 138 2.37 6.05 4.03
CA TYR A 138 3.78 6.33 4.35
C TYR A 138 4.60 6.53 3.07
N ALA A 139 4.39 5.71 2.05
CA ALA A 139 5.06 5.81 0.76
C ALA A 139 4.84 7.19 0.11
N ASN A 140 3.59 7.61 -0.05
CA ASN A 140 3.26 8.85 -0.75
C ASN A 140 3.67 10.09 0.04
N ARG A 141 3.30 10.15 1.32
CA ARG A 141 3.52 11.34 2.16
C ARG A 141 4.97 11.52 2.60
N HIS A 142 5.61 10.43 3.01
CA HIS A 142 6.93 10.55 3.65
C HIS A 142 8.06 10.15 2.70
N VAL A 143 7.90 9.12 1.87
CA VAL A 143 9.00 8.71 0.97
C VAL A 143 9.02 9.59 -0.28
N ILE A 144 7.97 9.53 -1.08
CA ILE A 144 7.94 10.19 -2.39
C ILE A 144 7.95 11.71 -2.24
N ALA A 145 6.97 12.26 -1.51
CA ALA A 145 6.82 13.70 -1.42
C ALA A 145 8.02 14.37 -0.72
N GLU A 146 8.50 13.79 0.37
CA GLU A 146 9.63 14.34 1.11
C GLU A 146 10.92 14.28 0.29
N LEU A 147 11.20 13.14 -0.37
CA LEU A 147 12.44 12.97 -1.13
C LEU A 147 12.47 13.86 -2.36
N VAL A 148 11.35 13.95 -3.11
CA VAL A 148 11.25 14.86 -4.28
C VAL A 148 11.41 16.32 -3.85
N ARG A 149 10.73 16.73 -2.78
CA ARG A 149 10.87 18.10 -2.26
C ARG A 149 12.31 18.42 -1.87
N CYS A 150 12.98 17.53 -1.12
CA CYS A 150 14.35 17.75 -0.67
C CYS A 150 15.38 17.65 -1.80
N ALA A 151 15.11 16.88 -2.85
CA ALA A 151 15.92 16.89 -4.06
C ALA A 151 15.85 18.25 -4.77
N ALA A 152 14.65 18.82 -4.89
CA ALA A 152 14.45 20.12 -5.53
C ALA A 152 14.99 21.31 -4.70
N THR A 153 14.93 21.25 -3.38
CA THR A 153 15.31 22.37 -2.49
C THR A 153 16.72 22.27 -1.92
N GLY A 154 17.38 21.14 -2.04
CA GLY A 154 18.67 20.89 -1.39
C GLY A 154 18.58 20.63 0.12
N GLU A 155 17.39 20.54 0.69
CA GLU A 155 17.18 20.25 2.11
C GLU A 155 17.47 18.77 2.48
N VAL A 156 17.59 18.50 3.78
CA VAL A 156 17.69 17.14 4.32
C VAL A 156 16.29 16.54 4.47
N PRO A 157 16.01 15.32 3.97
CA PRO A 157 14.71 14.69 4.13
C PRO A 157 14.54 14.11 5.56
N VAL A 158 14.49 14.99 6.56
CA VAL A 158 14.41 14.61 7.99
C VAL A 158 13.15 13.83 8.34
N GLY A 159 12.09 13.93 7.55
CA GLY A 159 10.87 13.12 7.70
C GLY A 159 11.11 11.63 7.44
N LEU A 160 12.19 11.27 6.74
CA LEU A 160 12.63 9.90 6.51
C LEU A 160 13.60 9.39 7.57
N ALA A 161 14.16 10.28 8.40
CA ALA A 161 14.99 9.90 9.52
C ALA A 161 14.18 9.03 10.50
N ARG A 162 14.88 8.14 11.17
CA ARG A 162 14.23 7.15 12.03
C ARG A 162 13.42 7.77 13.16
N GLY A 163 13.81 8.95 13.64
CA GLY A 163 13.20 9.59 14.79
C GLY A 163 13.32 8.77 16.10
N PRO A 164 12.88 9.30 17.23
CA PRO A 164 12.92 8.57 18.48
C PRO A 164 12.06 7.31 18.37
N HIS A 165 12.68 6.17 18.54
CA HIS A 165 12.06 4.85 18.42
C HIS A 165 10.81 4.77 19.31
N ARG A 166 9.62 4.67 18.72
CA ARG A 166 8.39 4.44 19.46
C ARG A 166 7.92 2.98 19.26
N PRO A 167 8.59 2.00 19.91
CA PRO A 167 8.40 0.57 19.61
C PRO A 167 7.01 0.02 19.99
N ARG A 168 6.13 0.84 20.53
CA ARG A 168 4.89 0.37 21.17
C ARG A 168 3.61 0.99 20.59
N LEU A 169 3.64 1.45 19.33
CA LEU A 169 2.44 2.04 18.72
C LEU A 169 1.27 1.06 18.70
N LEU A 170 1.50 -0.17 18.26
CA LEU A 170 0.47 -1.22 18.29
C LEU A 170 0.00 -1.51 19.71
N ALA A 171 0.91 -1.65 20.68
CA ALA A 171 0.56 -1.85 22.08
C ALA A 171 -0.25 -0.67 22.65
N LYS A 172 0.12 0.57 22.28
CA LYS A 172 -0.62 1.77 22.68
C LYS A 172 -2.03 1.81 22.10
N ALA A 173 -2.20 1.46 20.80
CA ALA A 173 -3.50 1.37 20.14
C ALA A 173 -4.37 0.29 20.82
N VAL A 174 -3.80 -0.90 21.05
CA VAL A 174 -4.45 -2.03 21.73
C VAL A 174 -4.88 -1.66 23.14
N TRP A 175 -3.98 -1.08 23.94
CA TRP A 175 -4.30 -0.63 25.30
C TRP A 175 -5.48 0.35 25.32
N ARG A 176 -5.43 1.36 24.47
CA ARG A 176 -6.50 2.39 24.42
C ARG A 176 -7.84 1.83 23.98
N THR A 177 -7.84 0.89 23.02
CA THR A 177 -9.06 0.44 22.35
C THR A 177 -9.63 -0.83 22.96
N LEU A 178 -8.79 -1.79 23.34
CA LEU A 178 -9.23 -3.10 23.76
C LEU A 178 -9.11 -3.35 25.26
N LEU A 179 -8.08 -2.80 25.92
CA LEU A 179 -7.78 -3.11 27.32
C LEU A 179 -8.32 -2.07 28.30
N ARG A 180 -8.28 -0.78 27.96
CA ARG A 180 -8.80 0.28 28.85
C ARG A 180 -10.31 0.16 29.12
N ARG A 181 -11.05 -0.41 28.15
CA ARG A 181 -12.47 -0.76 28.29
C ARG A 181 -12.63 -2.19 27.79
N PRO A 182 -12.59 -3.21 28.67
CA PRO A 182 -12.66 -4.60 28.24
C PRO A 182 -13.95 -4.83 27.44
N ARG A 183 -13.78 -5.15 26.17
CA ARG A 183 -14.88 -5.38 25.24
C ARG A 183 -15.04 -6.89 25.03
N VAL A 184 -15.78 -7.53 25.93
CA VAL A 184 -16.11 -8.96 25.81
C VAL A 184 -16.69 -9.27 24.42
N ALA A 185 -17.52 -8.36 23.88
CA ALA A 185 -18.08 -8.49 22.53
C ALA A 185 -17.00 -8.55 21.45
N THR A 186 -15.89 -7.77 21.56
CA THR A 186 -14.77 -7.81 20.62
C THR A 186 -14.11 -9.19 20.59
N TRP A 187 -13.81 -9.73 21.75
CA TRP A 187 -13.15 -11.02 21.85
C TRP A 187 -14.06 -12.17 21.42
N ARG A 188 -15.34 -12.12 21.75
CA ARG A 188 -16.32 -13.10 21.26
C ARG A 188 -16.43 -13.07 19.74
N GLU A 189 -16.53 -11.90 19.13
CA GLU A 189 -16.60 -11.75 17.68
C GLU A 189 -15.29 -12.20 17.00
N ALA A 190 -14.14 -11.81 17.56
CA ALA A 190 -12.83 -12.25 17.05
C ALA A 190 -12.69 -13.77 17.07
N VAL A 191 -13.04 -14.40 18.19
CA VAL A 191 -13.01 -15.87 18.33
C VAL A 191 -14.02 -16.53 17.40
N SER A 192 -15.24 -15.97 17.26
CA SER A 192 -16.25 -16.46 16.33
C SER A 192 -15.72 -16.45 14.89
N ARG A 193 -15.10 -15.35 14.46
CA ARG A 193 -14.50 -15.25 13.10
C ARG A 193 -13.33 -16.20 12.88
N LEU A 194 -12.49 -16.39 13.90
CA LEU A 194 -11.40 -17.37 13.83
C LEU A 194 -11.93 -18.80 13.71
N ARG A 195 -13.02 -19.12 14.39
CA ARG A 195 -13.67 -20.44 14.32
C ARG A 195 -14.46 -20.65 13.02
N SER A 196 -15.09 -19.58 12.51
CA SER A 196 -15.88 -19.60 11.26
C SER A 196 -15.02 -19.43 10.02
N ALA A 197 -13.70 -19.18 10.15
CA ALA A 197 -12.79 -19.28 9.04
C ALA A 197 -12.88 -20.73 8.51
N PRO A 198 -13.15 -20.94 7.21
CA PRO A 198 -13.22 -22.28 6.67
C PRO A 198 -11.96 -23.03 7.06
N PRO A 199 -12.08 -24.31 7.50
CA PRO A 199 -10.93 -25.10 7.82
C PRO A 199 -10.01 -25.01 6.63
N SER A 200 -8.82 -24.52 6.88
CA SER A 200 -7.80 -24.47 5.85
C SER A 200 -7.70 -25.88 5.29
N SER A 201 -8.23 -26.07 4.08
CA SER A 201 -7.98 -27.29 3.33
C SER A 201 -6.49 -27.59 3.47
N ALA A 202 -6.18 -28.85 3.78
CA ALA A 202 -4.85 -29.31 4.13
C ALA A 202 -3.77 -28.64 3.27
N PRO A 203 -2.58 -28.40 3.80
CA PRO A 203 -1.53 -27.75 3.06
C PRO A 203 -1.20 -28.60 1.83
N GLN A 204 -1.85 -28.28 0.71
CA GLN A 204 -1.21 -28.63 -0.54
C GLN A 204 0.11 -27.87 -0.49
N ARG A 205 1.20 -28.64 -0.37
CA ARG A 205 2.53 -28.12 -0.65
C ARG A 205 2.38 -27.28 -1.90
N ALA A 206 2.38 -25.94 -1.72
CA ALA A 206 2.54 -25.07 -2.88
C ALA A 206 3.81 -25.59 -3.54
N PRO A 207 3.76 -26.03 -4.81
CA PRO A 207 4.99 -26.30 -5.52
C PRO A 207 5.83 -25.03 -5.32
N ALA A 208 7.09 -25.22 -4.90
CA ALA A 208 8.09 -24.18 -5.01
C ALA A 208 7.88 -23.57 -6.39
N GLU A 209 7.79 -22.21 -6.47
CA GLU A 209 7.62 -21.48 -7.73
C GLU A 209 6.20 -21.46 -8.34
N ARG A 210 5.20 -20.99 -7.62
CA ARG A 210 4.12 -20.31 -8.32
C ARG A 210 4.54 -18.85 -8.55
N GLN A 211 5.38 -18.65 -9.55
CA GLN A 211 5.55 -17.33 -10.13
C GLN A 211 4.16 -16.80 -10.51
N ILE A 212 3.70 -15.76 -9.85
CA ILE A 212 2.46 -15.06 -10.23
C ILE A 212 2.73 -14.48 -11.61
N SER A 213 1.86 -14.77 -12.59
CA SER A 213 1.88 -14.05 -13.87
C SER A 213 1.21 -12.70 -13.64
N LEU A 214 2.02 -11.75 -13.17
CA LEU A 214 1.53 -10.43 -12.78
C LEU A 214 1.07 -9.65 -14.00
N SER A 215 -0.12 -9.05 -13.91
CA SER A 215 -0.62 -8.06 -14.85
C SER A 215 -1.21 -6.87 -14.11
N VAL A 216 -1.11 -5.68 -14.72
CA VAL A 216 -1.61 -4.42 -14.16
C VAL A 216 -2.48 -3.72 -15.20
N VAL A 217 -3.61 -3.20 -14.77
CA VAL A 217 -4.46 -2.29 -15.57
C VAL A 217 -4.72 -1.04 -14.72
N SER A 218 -4.42 0.11 -15.31
CA SER A 218 -4.63 1.42 -14.67
C SER A 218 -5.49 2.32 -15.54
N ARG A 219 -6.52 2.95 -14.96
CA ARG A 219 -7.41 3.87 -15.64
C ARG A 219 -7.69 5.09 -14.76
N THR A 220 -7.83 6.23 -15.42
CA THR A 220 -8.20 7.50 -14.80
C THR A 220 -9.57 7.91 -15.32
N SER A 221 -10.46 8.39 -14.44
CA SER A 221 -11.78 8.86 -14.84
C SER A 221 -11.72 10.19 -15.58
N ALA A 222 -12.81 10.54 -16.24
CA ALA A 222 -13.09 11.93 -16.60
C ALA A 222 -13.19 12.80 -15.32
N PRO A 223 -12.99 14.12 -15.43
CA PRO A 223 -13.28 15.06 -14.36
C PRO A 223 -14.74 14.92 -13.88
N GLY A 224 -14.97 15.12 -12.59
CA GLY A 224 -16.32 15.14 -11.99
C GLY A 224 -16.93 13.79 -11.63
N VAL A 225 -16.36 12.66 -12.03
CA VAL A 225 -16.87 11.31 -11.71
C VAL A 225 -16.93 11.06 -10.19
N ARG A 226 -15.96 11.59 -9.43
CA ARG A 226 -16.00 11.54 -7.97
C ARG A 226 -17.24 12.25 -7.39
N ASP A 227 -17.65 13.36 -8.00
CA ASP A 227 -18.82 14.12 -7.56
C ASP A 227 -20.14 13.41 -7.95
N GLU A 228 -20.14 12.59 -8.99
CA GLU A 228 -21.27 11.70 -9.30
C GLU A 228 -21.46 10.66 -8.20
N VAL A 229 -20.39 10.01 -7.76
CA VAL A 229 -20.45 9.07 -6.62
C VAL A 229 -20.93 9.80 -5.36
N ARG A 230 -20.47 11.05 -5.13
CA ARG A 230 -20.92 11.85 -3.99
C ARG A 230 -22.40 12.15 -4.08
N ARG A 231 -22.90 12.60 -5.22
CA ARG A 231 -24.34 12.88 -5.45
C ARG A 231 -25.21 11.62 -5.24
N TRP A 232 -24.77 10.49 -5.79
CA TRP A 232 -25.45 9.23 -5.55
C TRP A 232 -25.49 8.89 -4.04
N ARG A 233 -24.34 8.99 -3.35
CA ARG A 233 -24.24 8.75 -1.91
C ARG A 233 -25.20 9.65 -1.12
N ASP A 234 -25.23 10.96 -1.42
CA ASP A 234 -26.06 11.93 -0.72
C ASP A 234 -27.56 11.62 -0.90
N SER A 235 -27.96 11.10 -2.05
CA SER A 235 -29.35 10.75 -2.36
C SER A 235 -29.79 9.37 -1.83
N HIS A 236 -28.89 8.39 -1.74
CA HIS A 236 -29.27 6.99 -1.49
C HIS A 236 -28.62 6.38 -0.24
N ALA A 237 -27.50 6.92 0.23
CA ALA A 237 -26.72 6.32 1.28
C ALA A 237 -25.91 7.36 2.08
N ALA A 238 -26.57 8.42 2.57
CA ALA A 238 -25.93 9.59 3.20
C ALA A 238 -25.01 9.25 4.39
N ASP A 239 -25.25 8.12 5.08
CA ASP A 239 -24.41 7.62 6.17
C ASP A 239 -23.19 6.82 5.70
N THR A 240 -22.96 6.70 4.37
CA THR A 240 -21.84 6.01 3.76
C THR A 240 -20.78 7.03 3.28
N SER A 241 -19.51 6.69 3.27
CA SER A 241 -18.48 7.54 2.69
C SER A 241 -18.39 7.35 1.16
N VAL A 242 -17.94 8.39 0.44
CA VAL A 242 -17.66 8.29 -1.01
C VAL A 242 -16.67 7.15 -1.28
N ALA A 243 -15.64 7.00 -0.46
CA ALA A 243 -14.67 5.91 -0.59
C ALA A 243 -15.30 4.52 -0.53
N VAL A 244 -16.27 4.31 0.37
CA VAL A 244 -16.98 3.02 0.48
C VAL A 244 -17.90 2.81 -0.71
N ALA A 245 -18.62 3.85 -1.17
CA ALA A 245 -19.46 3.77 -2.37
C ALA A 245 -18.60 3.42 -3.60
N THR A 246 -17.45 4.09 -3.77
CA THR A 246 -16.53 3.80 -4.88
C THR A 246 -15.99 2.36 -4.81
N MET A 247 -15.57 1.88 -3.64
CA MET A 247 -15.11 0.50 -3.47
C MET A 247 -16.19 -0.52 -3.83
N ALA A 248 -17.44 -0.27 -3.42
CA ALA A 248 -18.56 -1.15 -3.74
C ALA A 248 -18.86 -1.17 -5.24
N ALA A 249 -18.86 -0.01 -5.91
CA ALA A 249 -19.05 0.11 -7.36
C ALA A 249 -17.95 -0.64 -8.12
N VAL A 250 -16.68 -0.45 -7.77
CA VAL A 250 -15.55 -1.16 -8.38
C VAL A 250 -15.68 -2.67 -8.19
N ARG A 251 -16.04 -3.12 -6.98
CA ARG A 251 -16.24 -4.56 -6.72
C ARG A 251 -17.40 -5.14 -7.53
N ALA A 252 -18.50 -4.39 -7.68
CA ALA A 252 -19.65 -4.78 -8.48
C ALA A 252 -19.28 -4.87 -9.97
N ALA A 253 -18.58 -3.86 -10.51
CA ALA A 253 -18.13 -3.85 -11.89
C ALA A 253 -17.19 -5.03 -12.22
N LEU A 254 -16.22 -5.31 -11.36
CA LEU A 254 -15.32 -6.46 -11.52
C LEU A 254 -16.09 -7.79 -11.54
N GLY A 255 -17.17 -7.90 -10.76
CA GLY A 255 -18.06 -9.05 -10.78
C GLY A 255 -18.89 -9.14 -12.05
N ALA A 256 -19.50 -8.03 -12.48
CA ALA A 256 -20.35 -7.95 -13.67
C ALA A 256 -19.60 -8.30 -14.97
N GLU A 257 -18.31 -7.92 -15.04
CA GLU A 257 -17.45 -8.23 -16.18
C GLU A 257 -16.76 -9.62 -16.09
N GLY A 258 -17.06 -10.40 -15.07
CA GLY A 258 -16.50 -11.74 -14.90
C GLY A 258 -15.01 -11.76 -14.47
N ALA A 259 -14.45 -10.61 -14.09
CA ALA A 259 -13.08 -10.56 -13.56
C ALA A 259 -12.99 -11.19 -12.16
N VAL A 260 -14.08 -11.18 -11.42
CA VAL A 260 -14.17 -11.76 -10.07
C VAL A 260 -15.35 -12.72 -10.00
N PRO A 261 -15.13 -14.01 -9.76
CA PRO A 261 -16.19 -15.01 -9.63
C PRO A 261 -17.15 -14.68 -8.47
N PRO A 262 -18.43 -15.10 -8.57
CA PRO A 262 -19.37 -15.03 -7.47
C PRO A 262 -18.84 -15.75 -6.22
N GLY A 263 -19.14 -15.21 -5.03
CA GLY A 263 -18.69 -15.82 -3.76
C GLY A 263 -17.21 -15.60 -3.42
N THR A 264 -16.45 -14.90 -4.29
CA THR A 264 -15.05 -14.55 -3.98
C THR A 264 -14.98 -13.63 -2.76
N ASP A 265 -14.14 -14.01 -1.80
CA ASP A 265 -13.88 -13.21 -0.60
C ASP A 265 -13.36 -11.81 -0.96
N THR A 266 -13.88 -10.82 -0.29
CA THR A 266 -13.41 -9.43 -0.41
C THR A 266 -12.80 -8.96 0.90
N VAL A 267 -11.62 -8.39 0.80
CA VAL A 267 -10.86 -7.81 1.92
C VAL A 267 -10.71 -6.32 1.66
N VAL A 268 -10.98 -5.51 2.65
CA VAL A 268 -10.72 -4.05 2.61
C VAL A 268 -9.54 -3.74 3.51
N LEU A 269 -8.59 -2.97 3.00
CA LEU A 269 -7.52 -2.45 3.84
C LEU A 269 -8.02 -1.25 4.64
N PHE A 270 -7.73 -1.28 5.93
CA PHE A 270 -8.22 -0.33 6.91
C PHE A 270 -7.05 0.37 7.60
N ASP A 271 -7.03 1.69 7.61
CA ASP A 271 -5.99 2.46 8.29
C ASP A 271 -6.14 2.37 9.82
N GLY A 272 -5.19 1.68 10.43
CA GLY A 272 -5.12 1.51 11.89
C GLY A 272 -4.70 2.77 12.65
N ARG A 273 -4.18 3.82 11.98
CA ARG A 273 -3.75 5.07 12.62
C ARG A 273 -4.91 5.76 13.38
N ARG A 274 -6.14 5.53 12.95
CA ARG A 274 -7.35 6.03 13.64
C ARG A 274 -7.48 5.57 15.10
N TYR A 275 -6.78 4.52 15.50
CA TYR A 275 -6.74 4.05 16.90
C TYR A 275 -5.66 4.74 17.74
N LEU A 276 -4.83 5.54 17.12
CA LEU A 276 -3.80 6.33 17.76
C LEU A 276 -4.30 7.75 18.07
N PRO A 277 -3.63 8.50 18.95
CA PRO A 277 -3.92 9.91 19.12
C PRO A 277 -3.73 10.68 17.81
N PRO A 278 -4.55 11.71 17.55
CA PRO A 278 -4.33 12.61 16.42
C PRO A 278 -2.88 13.13 16.40
N GLY A 279 -2.31 13.31 15.22
CA GLY A 279 -0.93 13.78 15.03
C GLY A 279 0.16 12.75 15.41
N THR A 280 -0.20 11.50 15.73
CA THR A 280 0.81 10.46 15.96
C THR A 280 1.51 10.12 14.65
N HIS A 281 2.80 10.45 14.57
CA HIS A 281 3.63 10.03 13.44
C HIS A 281 3.86 8.50 13.49
N VAL A 282 3.59 7.82 12.38
CA VAL A 282 3.76 6.36 12.25
C VAL A 282 4.69 6.09 11.08
N VAL A 283 5.89 5.65 11.40
CA VAL A 283 6.83 5.11 10.41
C VAL A 283 6.49 3.65 10.20
N GLY A 284 6.29 3.27 8.95
CA GLY A 284 5.97 1.90 8.58
C GLY A 284 4.50 1.64 8.25
N ASN A 285 4.14 0.37 8.22
CA ASN A 285 2.81 -0.09 7.84
C ASN A 285 1.89 -0.18 9.08
N PHE A 286 0.78 0.50 9.04
CA PHE A 286 -0.23 0.43 10.11
C PHE A 286 -1.63 0.10 9.56
N SER A 287 -1.67 -0.63 8.45
CA SER A 287 -2.88 -1.08 7.79
C SER A 287 -3.31 -2.46 8.27
N ALA A 288 -4.61 -2.67 8.42
CA ALA A 288 -5.21 -3.92 8.82
C ALA A 288 -6.17 -4.43 7.76
N ALA A 289 -6.22 -5.75 7.56
CA ALA A 289 -7.15 -6.38 6.67
C ALA A 289 -8.50 -6.63 7.34
N LEU A 290 -9.59 -6.15 6.74
CA LEU A 290 -10.96 -6.46 7.14
C LEU A 290 -11.62 -7.32 6.07
N ARG A 291 -11.93 -8.58 6.38
CA ARG A 291 -12.71 -9.44 5.50
C ARG A 291 -14.19 -9.05 5.58
N LEU A 292 -14.78 -8.76 4.44
CA LEU A 292 -16.21 -8.51 4.32
C LEU A 292 -16.99 -9.84 4.33
N ARG A 293 -18.20 -9.82 4.84
CA ARG A 293 -19.12 -10.95 4.72
C ARG A 293 -19.55 -11.09 3.25
N PRO A 294 -19.80 -12.32 2.78
CA PRO A 294 -20.37 -12.53 1.45
C PRO A 294 -21.64 -11.66 1.25
N GLY A 295 -21.77 -11.04 0.08
CA GLY A 295 -22.89 -10.14 -0.24
C GLY A 295 -22.72 -8.69 0.21
N ASN A 296 -21.87 -8.40 1.20
CA ASN A 296 -21.68 -7.01 1.66
C ASN A 296 -20.77 -6.19 0.77
N ALA A 297 -19.98 -6.82 -0.08
CA ALA A 297 -18.91 -6.16 -0.82
C ALA A 297 -19.38 -5.29 -2.00
N THR A 298 -20.61 -5.52 -2.49
CA THR A 298 -21.22 -4.79 -3.60
C THR A 298 -22.35 -3.86 -3.17
N ASP A 299 -22.71 -3.89 -1.88
CA ASP A 299 -23.68 -2.96 -1.29
C ASP A 299 -22.96 -1.97 -0.38
N PRO A 300 -22.89 -0.67 -0.73
CA PRO A 300 -22.15 0.32 0.05
C PRO A 300 -22.70 0.52 1.45
N GLN A 301 -24.01 0.36 1.68
CA GLN A 301 -24.58 0.50 3.01
C GLN A 301 -24.23 -0.69 3.93
N LEU A 302 -24.29 -1.93 3.38
CA LEU A 302 -23.88 -3.13 4.11
C LEU A 302 -22.38 -3.09 4.40
N MET A 303 -21.57 -2.70 3.42
CA MET A 303 -20.12 -2.51 3.58
C MET A 303 -19.82 -1.49 4.69
N ALA A 304 -20.43 -0.30 4.63
CA ALA A 304 -20.24 0.76 5.60
C ALA A 304 -20.65 0.32 7.02
N ARG A 305 -21.83 -0.33 7.14
CA ARG A 305 -22.31 -0.85 8.44
C ARG A 305 -21.34 -1.86 9.03
N GLN A 306 -20.85 -2.81 8.22
CA GLN A 306 -19.89 -3.79 8.67
C GLN A 306 -18.57 -3.12 9.07
N MET A 307 -18.00 -2.25 8.23
CA MET A 307 -16.74 -1.56 8.53
C MET A 307 -16.83 -0.72 9.81
N ARG A 308 -17.93 0.04 10.00
CA ARG A 308 -18.15 0.82 11.24
C ARG A 308 -18.25 -0.07 12.47
N ARG A 309 -19.04 -1.16 12.40
CA ARG A 309 -19.16 -2.14 13.48
C ARG A 309 -17.81 -2.75 13.83
N ASP A 310 -17.08 -3.22 12.85
CA ASP A 310 -15.80 -3.89 13.02
C ASP A 310 -14.74 -2.94 13.59
N ALA A 311 -14.72 -1.70 13.09
CA ALA A 311 -13.88 -0.64 13.62
C ALA A 311 -14.24 -0.28 15.07
N ALA A 312 -15.52 -0.14 15.38
CA ALA A 312 -15.99 0.14 16.75
C ALA A 312 -15.65 -0.99 17.72
N LEU A 313 -15.66 -2.23 17.29
CA LEU A 313 -15.22 -3.39 18.07
C LEU A 313 -13.68 -3.49 18.17
N GLY A 314 -12.91 -2.75 17.38
CA GLY A 314 -11.44 -2.84 17.34
C GLY A 314 -10.92 -4.09 16.65
N LEU A 315 -11.72 -4.75 15.80
CA LEU A 315 -11.31 -5.96 15.07
C LEU A 315 -10.10 -5.76 14.16
N PRO A 316 -9.90 -4.57 13.52
CA PRO A 316 -8.67 -4.32 12.79
C PRO A 316 -7.40 -4.43 13.67
N LEU A 317 -7.44 -3.98 14.92
CA LEU A 317 -6.31 -4.14 15.85
C LEU A 317 -6.10 -5.60 16.25
N VAL A 318 -7.18 -6.36 16.43
CA VAL A 318 -7.08 -7.81 16.69
C VAL A 318 -6.46 -8.51 15.49
N SER A 319 -6.84 -8.14 14.27
CA SER A 319 -6.23 -8.67 13.04
C SER A 319 -4.73 -8.39 12.98
N LEU A 320 -4.30 -7.15 13.27
CA LEU A 320 -2.89 -6.78 13.35
C LEU A 320 -2.14 -7.56 14.43
N LEU A 321 -2.74 -7.75 15.61
CA LEU A 321 -2.15 -8.53 16.69
C LEU A 321 -1.97 -9.99 16.31
N VAL A 322 -3.00 -10.62 15.75
CA VAL A 322 -2.96 -12.02 15.30
C VAL A 322 -1.92 -12.21 14.21
N ALA A 323 -1.87 -11.30 13.24
CA ALA A 323 -0.86 -11.34 12.18
C ALA A 323 0.56 -11.17 12.76
N THR A 324 0.75 -10.24 13.71
CA THR A 324 2.03 -10.01 14.39
C THR A 324 2.45 -11.21 15.25
N ALA A 325 1.52 -11.81 15.99
CA ALA A 325 1.77 -13.00 16.81
C ALA A 325 1.95 -14.25 15.93
N GLY A 326 1.17 -14.37 14.87
CA GLY A 326 1.28 -15.45 13.88
C GLY A 326 2.65 -15.48 13.24
N GLN A 327 3.24 -14.33 12.91
CA GLN A 327 4.62 -14.25 12.41
C GLN A 327 5.65 -14.74 13.42
N ALA A 328 5.45 -14.47 14.72
CA ALA A 328 6.33 -15.00 15.77
C ALA A 328 6.21 -16.54 15.89
N LEU A 329 5.02 -17.10 15.60
CA LEU A 329 4.74 -18.55 15.63
C LEU A 329 5.00 -19.24 14.28
N THR A 330 4.76 -18.57 13.14
CA THR A 330 4.82 -19.16 11.79
C THR A 330 6.20 -19.12 11.13
N ARG A 331 7.22 -18.56 11.77
CA ARG A 331 8.60 -18.89 11.43
C ARG A 331 8.82 -20.42 11.37
N PHE A 332 7.97 -21.21 12.06
CA PHE A 332 7.92 -22.68 11.99
C PHE A 332 6.88 -23.24 11.02
N ARG A 333 6.03 -22.43 10.40
CA ARG A 333 4.94 -22.89 9.51
C ARG A 333 4.77 -21.98 8.29
N ARG A 334 5.75 -21.91 7.41
CA ARG A 334 5.54 -21.50 6.01
C ARG A 334 4.74 -22.57 5.26
N ALA A 335 3.45 -22.65 5.52
CA ALA A 335 2.51 -23.32 4.66
C ALA A 335 1.53 -22.28 4.16
N ALA A 336 1.79 -21.75 2.96
CA ALA A 336 0.82 -20.94 2.24
C ALA A 336 -0.45 -21.79 2.04
N LYS A 337 -1.51 -21.43 2.75
CA LYS A 337 -2.83 -22.04 2.57
C LYS A 337 -3.36 -21.53 1.24
N GLY A 338 -3.40 -22.41 0.23
CA GLY A 338 -4.11 -22.15 -1.00
C GLY A 338 -5.61 -22.01 -0.71
N GLY A 339 -6.06 -20.78 -0.46
CA GLY A 339 -7.49 -20.44 -0.50
C GLY A 339 -7.89 -20.11 -1.93
N SER A 340 -9.16 -20.29 -2.27
CA SER A 340 -9.79 -19.65 -3.43
C SER A 340 -9.44 -18.17 -3.37
N GLY A 341 -8.83 -17.60 -4.41
CA GLY A 341 -8.28 -16.26 -4.42
C GLY A 341 -9.24 -15.22 -3.83
N SER A 342 -8.72 -14.25 -3.13
CA SER A 342 -9.49 -13.12 -2.60
C SER A 342 -9.22 -11.86 -3.41
N VAL A 343 -10.15 -10.90 -3.36
CA VAL A 343 -9.98 -9.54 -3.89
C VAL A 343 -9.66 -8.62 -2.73
N VAL A 344 -8.58 -7.87 -2.84
CA VAL A 344 -8.24 -6.80 -1.90
C VAL A 344 -8.66 -5.47 -2.50
N LEU A 345 -9.42 -4.69 -1.76
CA LEU A 345 -9.76 -3.30 -2.08
C LEU A 345 -9.00 -2.38 -1.12
N THR A 346 -8.30 -1.41 -1.67
CA THR A 346 -7.66 -0.36 -0.89
C THR A 346 -8.02 1.00 -1.44
N HIS A 347 -8.44 1.91 -0.56
CA HIS A 347 -8.71 3.30 -0.90
C HIS A 347 -7.66 4.16 -0.22
N LEU A 348 -6.76 4.74 -1.01
CA LEU A 348 -5.62 5.53 -0.52
C LEU A 348 -5.99 6.99 -0.22
N GLY A 349 -7.22 7.40 -0.56
CA GLY A 349 -7.70 8.76 -0.38
C GLY A 349 -7.17 9.73 -1.45
N ALA A 350 -7.23 11.01 -1.13
CA ALA A 350 -6.66 12.06 -1.97
C ALA A 350 -5.13 12.04 -1.86
N LEU A 351 -4.46 12.12 -3.01
CA LEU A 351 -3.00 12.14 -3.12
C LEU A 351 -2.47 13.58 -2.94
N THR A 352 -2.85 14.24 -1.83
CA THR A 352 -2.58 15.65 -1.59
C THR A 352 -1.09 15.96 -1.66
N GLU A 353 -0.27 15.17 -1.00
CA GLU A 353 1.17 15.40 -0.92
C GLU A 353 1.89 15.15 -2.27
N VAL A 354 1.37 14.21 -3.07
CA VAL A 354 1.88 13.97 -4.42
C VAL A 354 1.45 15.09 -5.37
N ARG A 355 0.26 15.67 -5.18
CA ARG A 355 -0.22 16.78 -5.99
C ARG A 355 0.61 18.05 -5.83
N GLU A 356 1.22 18.26 -4.67
CA GLU A 356 2.08 19.40 -4.35
C GLU A 356 3.52 19.27 -4.88
N LEU A 357 3.84 18.16 -5.58
CA LEU A 357 5.15 17.97 -6.18
C LEU A 357 5.41 18.96 -7.33
N PRO A 358 6.68 19.20 -7.69
CA PRO A 358 7.02 20.08 -8.82
C PRO A 358 6.67 19.37 -10.15
N TRP A 359 5.43 19.55 -10.59
CA TRP A 359 4.95 19.05 -11.87
C TRP A 359 5.31 20.03 -12.99
N ARG A 360 5.94 19.54 -14.06
CA ARG A 360 6.13 20.27 -15.32
C ARG A 360 4.91 20.14 -16.22
N ALA A 361 4.33 18.94 -16.27
CA ALA A 361 3.16 18.68 -17.09
C ALA A 361 1.93 19.42 -16.50
N PRO A 362 1.06 19.99 -17.35
CA PRO A 362 -0.21 20.53 -16.92
C PRO A 362 -1.07 19.43 -16.29
N GLU A 363 -1.99 19.81 -15.40
CA GLU A 363 -2.81 18.88 -14.60
C GLU A 363 -3.46 17.75 -15.41
N GLY A 364 -3.94 18.05 -16.60
CA GLY A 364 -4.61 17.06 -17.47
C GLY A 364 -3.67 16.01 -18.07
N GLU A 365 -2.37 16.26 -18.10
CA GLU A 365 -1.33 15.39 -18.68
C GLU A 365 -0.51 14.65 -17.60
N GLN A 366 -0.66 15.05 -16.34
CA GLN A 366 -0.04 14.36 -15.21
C GLN A 366 -0.62 12.96 -15.09
N ARG A 367 0.23 11.95 -14.99
CA ARG A 367 -0.20 10.57 -14.80
C ARG A 367 0.37 9.99 -13.51
N VAL A 368 -0.51 9.39 -12.72
CA VAL A 368 -0.15 8.67 -11.49
C VAL A 368 -0.70 7.26 -11.58
N ILE A 369 0.16 6.26 -11.35
CA ILE A 369 -0.24 4.85 -11.22
C ILE A 369 0.22 4.37 -9.85
N GLN A 370 -0.68 3.74 -9.09
CA GLN A 370 -0.36 3.15 -7.79
C GLN A 370 -0.75 1.68 -7.79
N ALA A 371 0.23 0.81 -7.93
CA ALA A 371 0.05 -0.61 -8.09
C ALA A 371 0.67 -1.39 -6.92
N PRO A 372 -0.13 -1.84 -5.93
CA PRO A 372 0.35 -2.82 -4.95
C PRO A 372 0.42 -4.21 -5.57
N ALA A 373 1.49 -4.97 -5.30
CA ALA A 373 1.57 -6.36 -5.74
C ALA A 373 0.48 -7.21 -5.08
N PRO A 374 -0.18 -8.10 -5.82
CA PRO A 374 -1.04 -9.11 -5.21
C PRO A 374 -0.17 -10.12 -4.45
N SER A 375 -0.62 -10.56 -3.27
CA SER A 375 0.08 -11.64 -2.57
C SER A 375 -0.26 -13.00 -3.20
N PRO A 376 0.53 -14.06 -2.96
CA PRO A 376 0.27 -15.40 -3.53
C PRO A 376 -1.11 -15.98 -3.18
N VAL A 377 -1.75 -15.50 -2.12
CA VAL A 377 -3.10 -15.92 -1.67
C VAL A 377 -4.21 -14.99 -2.14
N VAL A 378 -3.84 -13.87 -2.79
CA VAL A 378 -4.75 -12.84 -3.29
C VAL A 378 -4.71 -12.88 -4.81
N SER A 379 -5.85 -13.11 -5.46
CA SER A 379 -5.90 -13.13 -6.93
C SER A 379 -5.82 -11.74 -7.56
N MET A 380 -6.21 -10.71 -6.80
CA MET A 380 -6.34 -9.35 -7.30
C MET A 380 -6.27 -8.32 -6.17
N THR A 381 -5.58 -7.22 -6.41
CA THR A 381 -5.60 -6.03 -5.55
C THR A 381 -6.02 -4.82 -6.37
N ALA A 382 -7.10 -4.16 -5.98
CA ALA A 382 -7.59 -2.92 -6.57
C ALA A 382 -7.23 -1.73 -5.65
N ALA A 383 -6.40 -0.83 -6.15
CA ALA A 383 -6.05 0.43 -5.51
C ALA A 383 -6.91 1.55 -6.11
N ILE A 384 -7.51 2.34 -5.24
CA ILE A 384 -8.38 3.47 -5.57
C ILE A 384 -7.76 4.71 -4.94
N SER A 385 -7.55 5.75 -5.73
CA SER A 385 -7.04 7.04 -5.27
C SER A 385 -7.85 8.19 -5.85
N GLU A 386 -7.80 9.33 -5.19
CA GLU A 386 -8.39 10.56 -5.69
C GLU A 386 -7.26 11.49 -6.16
N TRP A 387 -7.34 11.91 -7.41
CA TRP A 387 -6.40 12.81 -8.08
C TRP A 387 -7.14 14.01 -8.65
N HIS A 388 -6.93 15.18 -8.04
CA HIS A 388 -7.75 16.35 -8.31
C HIS A 388 -9.25 16.03 -8.16
N ASP A 389 -10.03 16.17 -9.21
CA ASP A 389 -11.46 15.83 -9.30
C ASP A 389 -11.74 14.46 -9.96
N ARG A 390 -10.68 13.66 -10.16
CA ARG A 390 -10.72 12.36 -10.86
C ARG A 390 -10.54 11.20 -9.89
N LEU A 391 -10.97 10.03 -10.32
CA LEU A 391 -10.64 8.76 -9.68
C LEU A 391 -9.53 8.06 -10.46
N LEU A 392 -8.53 7.58 -9.76
CA LEU A 392 -7.49 6.69 -10.28
C LEU A 392 -7.82 5.28 -9.80
N LEU A 393 -7.94 4.34 -10.72
CA LEU A 393 -8.12 2.93 -10.42
C LEU A 393 -6.96 2.14 -11.01
N THR A 394 -6.27 1.38 -10.17
CA THR A 394 -5.24 0.45 -10.60
C THR A 394 -5.54 -0.93 -10.03
N VAL A 395 -5.56 -1.94 -10.89
CA VAL A 395 -5.78 -3.32 -10.52
C VAL A 395 -4.58 -4.16 -10.90
N SER A 396 -3.96 -4.79 -9.90
CA SER A 396 -2.87 -5.76 -10.08
C SER A 396 -3.40 -7.17 -9.82
N PHE A 397 -3.13 -8.13 -10.70
CA PHE A 397 -3.73 -9.46 -10.62
C PHE A 397 -2.84 -10.55 -11.24
N ASP A 398 -3.13 -11.82 -10.92
CA ASP A 398 -2.53 -12.99 -11.57
C ASP A 398 -3.28 -13.28 -12.90
N SER A 399 -2.66 -12.97 -14.04
CA SER A 399 -3.26 -13.12 -15.38
C SER A 399 -3.58 -14.57 -15.76
N ARG A 400 -3.08 -15.56 -15.03
CA ARG A 400 -3.50 -16.96 -15.19
C ARG A 400 -4.87 -17.25 -14.60
N ARG A 401 -5.36 -16.39 -13.72
CA ARG A 401 -6.65 -16.53 -13.02
C ARG A 401 -7.67 -15.52 -13.45
N VAL A 402 -7.23 -14.36 -13.93
CA VAL A 402 -8.06 -13.22 -14.24
C VAL A 402 -7.71 -12.70 -15.64
N HIS A 403 -8.69 -12.55 -16.49
CA HIS A 403 -8.51 -12.05 -17.85
C HIS A 403 -8.33 -10.53 -17.87
N ARG A 404 -7.22 -10.03 -18.43
CA ARG A 404 -6.94 -8.58 -18.57
C ARG A 404 -8.10 -7.81 -19.19
N ALA A 405 -8.71 -8.35 -20.26
CA ALA A 405 -9.83 -7.71 -20.94
C ALA A 405 -11.05 -7.51 -20.02
N ALA A 406 -11.35 -8.45 -19.13
CA ALA A 406 -12.44 -8.32 -18.16
C ALA A 406 -12.18 -7.20 -17.15
N VAL A 407 -10.94 -7.13 -16.63
CA VAL A 407 -10.52 -6.04 -15.73
C VAL A 407 -10.61 -4.69 -16.45
N THR A 408 -10.08 -4.60 -17.68
CA THR A 408 -10.11 -3.36 -18.47
C THR A 408 -11.53 -2.86 -18.65
N ARG A 409 -12.46 -3.71 -19.13
CA ARG A 409 -13.87 -3.33 -19.29
C ARG A 409 -14.52 -2.92 -17.96
N ALA A 410 -14.22 -3.62 -16.87
CA ALA A 410 -14.78 -3.28 -15.56
C ALA A 410 -14.35 -1.87 -15.13
N LEU A 411 -13.05 -1.53 -15.27
CA LEU A 411 -12.56 -0.20 -14.92
C LEU A 411 -13.12 0.87 -15.85
N GLU A 412 -13.16 0.66 -17.15
CA GLU A 412 -13.71 1.62 -18.12
C GLU A 412 -15.19 1.90 -17.84
N ARG A 413 -15.99 0.86 -17.60
CA ARG A 413 -17.42 1.02 -17.31
C ARG A 413 -17.69 1.71 -15.99
N VAL A 414 -16.99 1.34 -14.90
CA VAL A 414 -17.22 1.97 -13.59
C VAL A 414 -16.73 3.42 -13.55
N LEU A 415 -15.71 3.76 -14.36
CA LEU A 415 -15.25 5.15 -14.46
C LEU A 415 -16.10 6.00 -15.41
N ALA A 416 -16.81 5.38 -16.33
CA ALA A 416 -17.77 6.08 -17.19
C ALA A 416 -19.10 6.35 -16.46
N ASP A 417 -19.61 5.39 -15.69
CA ASP A 417 -20.85 5.50 -14.91
C ASP A 417 -20.76 4.65 -13.62
N PRO A 418 -20.21 5.21 -12.55
CA PRO A 418 -20.12 4.47 -11.28
C PRO A 418 -21.49 4.21 -10.64
N ALA A 419 -22.50 5.04 -10.95
CA ALA A 419 -23.84 4.89 -10.41
C ALA A 419 -24.52 3.62 -10.92
N ALA A 420 -24.28 3.20 -12.18
CA ALA A 420 -24.82 1.97 -12.73
C ALA A 420 -24.44 0.69 -11.94
N PHE A 421 -23.41 0.77 -11.13
CA PHE A 421 -22.95 -0.34 -10.28
C PHE A 421 -23.34 -0.21 -8.81
N LEU A 422 -24.18 0.77 -8.48
CA LEU A 422 -24.65 1.04 -7.13
C LEU A 422 -26.17 0.74 -7.00
N PRO A 423 -26.64 0.26 -5.84
CA PRO A 423 -28.05 -0.08 -5.65
C PRO A 423 -28.99 1.11 -5.85
N GLY A 424 -30.18 0.88 -6.38
CA GLY A 424 -31.24 1.89 -6.53
C GLY A 424 -31.21 2.70 -7.82
N THR A 425 -30.25 2.45 -8.72
CA THR A 425 -30.19 3.07 -10.06
C THR A 425 -30.75 2.17 -11.17
N GLY A 426 -31.26 0.97 -10.82
CA GLY A 426 -31.86 0.07 -11.78
C GLY A 426 -33.07 0.73 -12.47
N THR A 427 -32.89 1.18 -13.73
CA THR A 427 -33.97 1.24 -14.68
C THR A 427 -34.53 -0.16 -14.76
N GLY A 428 -35.78 -0.34 -14.23
CA GLY A 428 -36.50 -1.59 -14.34
C GLY A 428 -36.51 -2.03 -15.81
N ALA A 429 -35.92 -3.20 -16.04
CA ALA A 429 -36.14 -3.96 -17.25
C ALA A 429 -37.14 -5.07 -16.95
#